data_e666a9283266561ab5886b1f91e52fb1
#
_entry.id   e666a9283266561ab5886b1f91e52fb1
#
_cell.length_a   1.000
_cell.length_b   1.000
_cell.length_c   1.000
_cell.angle_alpha   90.00
_cell.angle_beta   90.00
_cell.angle_gamma   90.00
#
_symmetry.space_group_name_H-M   'P 1'
#
loop_
_entity.id
_entity.type
_entity.pdbx_description
1 polymer ?
#
loop_
_entity_poly.entity_id
_entity_poly.type
_entity_poly.pdbx_seq_one_letter_code
_entity_poly.pdbx_strand_id
1 'polypeptide(L)'
;CKDIDSLYDKIEDRQEANDIINSLKICDPAVGSGHFLVSALNEMIAIKNDLKVLQDRDGKRLKEYQFEVVNDELIVTDEDGELFEYNPTNKESQRIQEALFHEKQTIIENCLFGVDINPNSVKICRLRLWIELLKNAYYKNESELETLPNIDINIKCGNSLISRFELDADLKKALKSSKWTIDSYKLAVATYRNAQNKEQKRAMEKLIDDIKNDFRSEISLNDPKVKKLKKLQGEIFGMTNQTQMFELTKREKTAWNKKLKKLTEDSKKLETIIEEIKNNK
;
A
#
# COMPACT_ATOMS: atom_id res chain seq x y z
N CYS A 1 25.14 -10.41 -6.20
CA CYS A 1 25.21 -10.26 -7.67
C CYS A 1 25.58 -8.83 -7.99
N LYS A 2 26.33 -8.61 -9.07
CA LYS A 2 26.74 -7.26 -9.49
C LYS A 2 25.86 -6.71 -10.59
N ASP A 3 25.21 -7.59 -11.32
CA ASP A 3 24.39 -7.33 -12.51
C ASP A 3 23.30 -8.40 -12.66
N ILE A 4 22.40 -8.20 -13.60
CA ILE A 4 21.27 -9.10 -13.89
C ILE A 4 21.77 -10.45 -14.42
N ASP A 5 22.83 -10.48 -15.23
CA ASP A 5 23.38 -11.71 -15.77
C ASP A 5 23.92 -12.63 -14.66
N SER A 6 24.68 -12.07 -13.70
CA SER A 6 25.18 -12.83 -12.56
C SER A 6 24.08 -13.22 -11.57
N LEU A 7 22.91 -12.57 -11.60
CA LEU A 7 21.72 -13.00 -10.88
C LEU A 7 21.04 -14.16 -11.61
N TYR A 8 20.90 -14.06 -12.93
CA TYR A 8 20.31 -15.10 -13.75
C TYR A 8 21.03 -16.45 -13.57
N ASP A 9 22.37 -16.45 -13.55
CA ASP A 9 23.19 -17.66 -13.34
C ASP A 9 22.96 -18.35 -11.99
N LYS A 10 22.36 -17.66 -11.01
CA LYS A 10 22.05 -18.19 -9.68
C LYS A 10 20.63 -18.67 -9.50
N ILE A 11 19.77 -18.46 -10.50
CA ILE A 11 18.39 -18.90 -10.44
C ILE A 11 18.33 -20.41 -10.71
N GLU A 12 18.06 -21.18 -9.65
CA GLU A 12 17.82 -22.62 -9.74
C GLU A 12 16.35 -22.92 -10.04
N ASP A 13 15.44 -22.22 -9.35
CA ASP A 13 13.98 -22.31 -9.55
C ASP A 13 13.42 -20.98 -10.05
N ARG A 14 12.87 -21.01 -11.26
CA ARG A 14 12.29 -19.81 -11.90
C ARG A 14 10.97 -19.39 -11.28
N GLN A 15 10.18 -20.34 -10.80
CA GLN A 15 8.92 -20.02 -10.12
C GLN A 15 9.22 -19.31 -8.80
N GLU A 16 10.16 -19.84 -8.02
CA GLU A 16 10.60 -19.19 -6.78
C GLU A 16 11.15 -17.78 -7.05
N ALA A 17 11.98 -17.62 -8.10
CA ALA A 17 12.49 -16.31 -8.49
C ALA A 17 11.37 -15.33 -8.89
N ASN A 18 10.37 -15.79 -9.64
CA ASN A 18 9.20 -15.00 -10.00
C ASN A 18 8.39 -14.57 -8.75
N ASP A 19 8.18 -15.49 -7.83
CA ASP A 19 7.47 -15.22 -6.56
C ASP A 19 8.23 -14.23 -5.69
N ILE A 20 9.55 -14.31 -5.63
CA ILE A 20 10.40 -13.34 -4.93
C ILE A 20 10.23 -11.95 -5.54
N ILE A 21 10.31 -11.81 -6.88
CA ILE A 21 10.12 -10.52 -7.55
C ILE A 21 8.70 -9.98 -7.29
N ASN A 22 7.67 -10.82 -7.37
CA ASN A 22 6.28 -10.45 -7.10
C ASN A 22 6.01 -10.12 -5.62
N SER A 23 6.92 -10.44 -4.71
CA SER A 23 6.86 -10.10 -3.30
C SER A 23 7.49 -8.76 -2.94
N LEU A 24 8.27 -8.16 -3.83
CA LEU A 24 8.94 -6.88 -3.61
C LEU A 24 7.91 -5.78 -3.30
N LYS A 25 8.30 -4.83 -2.44
CA LYS A 25 7.45 -3.69 -2.08
C LYS A 25 8.18 -2.39 -2.41
N ILE A 26 7.70 -1.71 -3.44
CA ILE A 26 8.18 -0.41 -3.88
C ILE A 26 7.16 0.61 -3.40
N CYS A 27 7.61 1.55 -2.56
CA CYS A 27 6.73 2.59 -2.02
C CYS A 27 7.28 3.97 -2.36
N ASP A 28 6.46 4.76 -3.05
CA ASP A 28 6.76 6.18 -3.29
C ASP A 28 6.03 7.04 -2.24
N PRO A 29 6.75 7.67 -1.31
CA PRO A 29 6.17 8.47 -0.24
C PRO A 29 5.64 9.83 -0.69
N ALA A 30 5.91 10.24 -1.95
CA ALA A 30 5.46 11.50 -2.54
C ALA A 30 5.06 11.27 -4.01
N VAL A 31 4.15 10.32 -4.22
CA VAL A 31 3.89 9.69 -5.51
C VAL A 31 3.48 10.65 -6.64
N GLY A 32 3.01 11.85 -6.32
CA GLY A 32 2.63 12.82 -7.33
C GLY A 32 1.62 12.24 -8.33
N SER A 33 1.91 12.40 -9.60
CA SER A 33 1.14 11.82 -10.70
C SER A 33 1.46 10.35 -11.01
N GLY A 34 2.34 9.71 -10.25
CA GLY A 34 2.67 8.28 -10.39
C GLY A 34 3.72 7.95 -11.45
N HIS A 35 4.51 8.92 -11.88
CA HIS A 35 5.53 8.70 -12.92
C HIS A 35 6.54 7.63 -12.50
N PHE A 36 7.10 7.77 -11.30
CA PHE A 36 8.04 6.79 -10.75
C PHE A 36 7.44 5.37 -10.68
N LEU A 37 6.18 5.22 -10.27
CA LEU A 37 5.55 3.90 -10.19
C LEU A 37 5.29 3.27 -11.56
N VAL A 38 5.01 4.09 -12.59
CA VAL A 38 4.87 3.60 -13.97
C VAL A 38 6.22 3.15 -14.52
N SER A 39 7.29 3.94 -14.32
CA SER A 39 8.64 3.52 -14.69
C SER A 39 9.04 2.23 -13.98
N ALA A 40 8.79 2.14 -12.66
CA ALA A 40 9.06 0.93 -11.89
C ALA A 40 8.28 -0.29 -12.39
N LEU A 41 7.02 -0.11 -12.81
CA LEU A 41 6.22 -1.18 -13.43
C LEU A 41 6.89 -1.73 -14.68
N ASN A 42 7.28 -0.85 -15.59
CA ASN A 42 7.88 -1.23 -16.88
C ASN A 42 9.25 -1.88 -16.68
N GLU A 43 10.07 -1.31 -15.79
CA GLU A 43 11.38 -1.90 -15.43
C GLU A 43 11.24 -3.29 -14.79
N MET A 44 10.26 -3.52 -13.94
CA MET A 44 10.03 -4.85 -13.37
C MET A 44 9.67 -5.88 -14.42
N ILE A 45 8.89 -5.52 -15.44
CA ILE A 45 8.58 -6.42 -16.57
C ILE A 45 9.87 -6.74 -17.38
N ALA A 46 10.68 -5.72 -17.70
CA ALA A 46 11.94 -5.90 -18.40
C ALA A 46 12.90 -6.80 -17.61
N ILE A 47 13.08 -6.54 -16.31
CA ILE A 47 13.90 -7.38 -15.42
C ILE A 47 13.40 -8.83 -15.40
N LYS A 48 12.08 -9.06 -15.34
CA LYS A 48 11.51 -10.42 -15.38
C LYS A 48 11.80 -11.11 -16.72
N ASN A 49 11.80 -10.36 -17.81
CA ASN A 49 12.20 -10.89 -19.13
C ASN A 49 13.68 -11.26 -19.14
N ASP A 50 14.58 -10.38 -18.70
CA ASP A 50 16.03 -10.61 -18.66
C ASP A 50 16.40 -11.81 -17.78
N LEU A 51 15.75 -11.95 -16.64
CA LEU A 51 15.87 -13.10 -15.73
C LEU A 51 15.16 -14.35 -16.28
N LYS A 52 14.49 -14.25 -17.42
CA LYS A 52 13.73 -15.33 -18.08
C LYS A 52 12.69 -15.99 -17.16
N VAL A 53 12.07 -15.19 -16.30
CA VAL A 53 11.00 -15.62 -15.39
C VAL A 53 9.62 -15.11 -15.82
N LEU A 54 9.55 -14.29 -16.88
CA LEU A 54 8.29 -13.83 -17.46
C LEU A 54 7.56 -14.98 -18.14
N GLN A 55 6.34 -15.25 -17.72
CA GLN A 55 5.56 -16.41 -18.17
C GLN A 55 4.07 -16.10 -18.26
N ASP A 56 3.35 -16.88 -19.05
CA ASP A 56 1.89 -16.85 -19.11
C ASP A 56 1.25 -17.61 -17.93
N ARG A 57 -0.08 -17.67 -17.91
CA ARG A 57 -0.85 -18.35 -16.86
C ARG A 57 -0.57 -19.85 -16.74
N ASP A 58 -0.16 -20.47 -17.85
CA ASP A 58 0.17 -21.91 -17.91
C ASP A 58 1.63 -22.17 -17.52
N GLY A 59 2.38 -21.14 -17.14
CA GLY A 59 3.80 -21.21 -16.80
C GLY A 59 4.72 -21.32 -18.03
N LYS A 60 4.20 -21.13 -19.23
CA LYS A 60 5.01 -21.12 -20.46
C LYS A 60 5.68 -19.76 -20.61
N ARG A 61 6.99 -19.75 -20.84
CA ARG A 61 7.77 -18.52 -21.03
C ARG A 61 7.39 -17.80 -22.32
N LEU A 62 7.54 -16.47 -22.28
CA LEU A 62 7.40 -15.58 -23.43
C LEU A 62 8.76 -15.44 -24.12
N LYS A 63 9.25 -16.52 -24.75
CA LYS A 63 10.61 -16.58 -25.34
C LYS A 63 10.75 -15.83 -26.65
N GLU A 64 9.65 -15.76 -27.36
CA GLU A 64 9.57 -15.27 -28.74
C GLU A 64 9.51 -13.73 -28.78
N TYR A 65 9.58 -13.06 -27.61
CA TYR A 65 9.46 -11.63 -27.51
C TYR A 65 10.55 -11.03 -26.63
N GLN A 66 10.97 -9.82 -26.99
CA GLN A 66 11.89 -8.98 -26.21
C GLN A 66 11.12 -7.82 -25.59
N PHE A 67 11.49 -7.48 -24.35
CA PHE A 67 10.83 -6.44 -23.56
C PHE A 67 11.89 -5.45 -23.10
N GLU A 68 11.84 -4.25 -23.63
CA GLU A 68 12.78 -3.18 -23.31
C GLU A 68 12.05 -1.93 -22.83
N VAL A 69 12.69 -1.16 -21.96
CA VAL A 69 12.17 0.15 -21.54
C VAL A 69 12.89 1.25 -22.30
N VAL A 70 12.15 1.97 -23.11
CA VAL A 70 12.67 3.11 -23.91
C VAL A 70 11.84 4.34 -23.58
N ASN A 71 12.50 5.37 -23.06
CA ASN A 71 11.83 6.63 -22.61
C ASN A 71 10.67 6.39 -21.66
N ASP A 72 10.88 5.53 -20.67
CA ASP A 72 9.87 5.12 -19.65
C ASP A 72 8.69 4.30 -20.20
N GLU A 73 8.68 3.95 -21.47
CA GLU A 73 7.66 3.09 -22.08
C GLU A 73 8.17 1.67 -22.30
N LEU A 74 7.33 0.69 -22.04
CA LEU A 74 7.62 -0.70 -22.32
C LEU A 74 7.39 -0.98 -23.81
N ILE A 75 8.47 -1.29 -24.50
CA ILE A 75 8.47 -1.68 -25.91
C ILE A 75 8.56 -3.21 -25.98
N VAL A 76 7.70 -3.79 -26.78
CA VAL A 76 7.67 -5.25 -27.01
C VAL A 76 7.92 -5.49 -28.48
N THR A 77 8.93 -6.30 -28.78
CA THR A 77 9.30 -6.71 -30.15
C THR A 77 9.31 -8.23 -30.27
N ASP A 78 9.04 -8.74 -31.46
CA ASP A 78 9.17 -10.16 -31.78
C ASP A 78 10.63 -10.53 -32.14
N GLU A 79 10.86 -11.79 -32.56
CA GLU A 79 12.19 -12.31 -32.94
C GLU A 79 12.78 -11.60 -34.17
N ASP A 80 11.96 -11.01 -35.03
CA ASP A 80 12.37 -10.27 -36.22
C ASP A 80 12.62 -8.77 -35.91
N GLY A 81 12.37 -8.33 -34.67
CA GLY A 81 12.51 -6.95 -34.20
C GLY A 81 11.35 -6.04 -34.56
N GLU A 82 10.23 -6.61 -35.05
CA GLU A 82 9.02 -5.85 -35.33
C GLU A 82 8.23 -5.58 -34.04
N LEU A 83 7.57 -4.43 -33.99
CA LEU A 83 6.75 -4.04 -32.81
C LEU A 83 5.56 -4.98 -32.67
N PHE A 84 5.35 -5.46 -31.47
CA PHE A 84 4.18 -6.29 -31.15
C PHE A 84 2.88 -5.48 -31.32
N GLU A 85 2.00 -5.99 -32.18
CA GLU A 85 0.64 -5.48 -32.35
C GLU A 85 -0.38 -6.54 -31.93
N TYR A 86 -1.29 -6.15 -31.06
CA TYR A 86 -2.33 -7.04 -30.56
C TYR A 86 -3.35 -7.37 -31.64
N ASN A 87 -3.48 -8.67 -31.94
CA ASN A 87 -4.50 -9.21 -32.82
C ASN A 87 -5.32 -10.29 -32.10
N PRO A 88 -6.60 -10.02 -31.75
CA PRO A 88 -7.42 -10.97 -30.99
C PRO A 88 -7.75 -12.28 -31.73
N THR A 89 -7.59 -12.32 -33.05
CA THR A 89 -7.79 -13.56 -33.84
C THR A 89 -6.56 -14.47 -33.86
N ASN A 90 -5.39 -13.96 -33.51
CA ASN A 90 -4.15 -14.71 -33.42
C ASN A 90 -3.94 -15.23 -31.98
N LYS A 91 -3.87 -16.54 -31.81
CA LYS A 91 -3.73 -17.20 -30.51
C LYS A 91 -2.45 -16.81 -29.77
N GLU A 92 -1.33 -16.62 -30.48
CA GLU A 92 -0.07 -16.22 -29.87
C GLU A 92 -0.13 -14.77 -29.43
N SER A 93 -0.63 -13.87 -30.28
CA SER A 93 -0.85 -12.48 -29.93
C SER A 93 -1.80 -12.33 -28.71
N GLN A 94 -2.86 -13.13 -28.66
CA GLN A 94 -3.77 -13.20 -27.53
C GLN A 94 -3.04 -13.64 -26.25
N ARG A 95 -2.22 -14.69 -26.32
CA ARG A 95 -1.44 -15.23 -25.21
C ARG A 95 -0.50 -14.18 -24.61
N ILE A 96 0.25 -13.46 -25.47
CA ILE A 96 1.17 -12.41 -25.04
C ILE A 96 0.44 -11.24 -24.39
N GLN A 97 -0.63 -10.77 -25.01
CA GLN A 97 -1.41 -9.66 -24.50
C GLN A 97 -2.01 -9.98 -23.12
N GLU A 98 -2.58 -11.18 -22.98
CA GLU A 98 -3.11 -11.68 -21.72
C GLU A 98 -2.02 -11.82 -20.65
N ALA A 99 -0.87 -12.39 -20.99
CA ALA A 99 0.24 -12.55 -20.07
C ALA A 99 0.74 -11.18 -19.54
N LEU A 100 0.92 -10.21 -20.42
CA LEU A 100 1.34 -8.85 -20.05
C LEU A 100 0.31 -8.16 -19.15
N PHE A 101 -0.97 -8.29 -19.46
CA PHE A 101 -2.03 -7.73 -18.61
C PHE A 101 -1.93 -8.28 -17.19
N HIS A 102 -1.84 -9.61 -17.03
CA HIS A 102 -1.80 -10.25 -15.72
C HIS A 102 -0.50 -9.98 -14.96
N GLU A 103 0.63 -9.92 -15.65
CA GLU A 103 1.90 -9.57 -15.04
C GLU A 103 1.90 -8.11 -14.52
N LYS A 104 1.43 -7.17 -15.34
CA LYS A 104 1.24 -5.78 -14.91
C LYS A 104 0.27 -5.69 -13.73
N GLN A 105 -0.86 -6.39 -13.79
CA GLN A 105 -1.83 -6.45 -12.69
C GLN A 105 -1.17 -6.95 -11.41
N THR A 106 -0.45 -8.06 -11.47
CA THR A 106 0.24 -8.67 -10.33
C THR A 106 1.22 -7.70 -9.69
N ILE A 107 2.03 -7.01 -10.49
CA ILE A 107 3.01 -6.03 -10.02
C ILE A 107 2.29 -4.83 -9.37
N ILE A 108 1.28 -4.26 -10.02
CA ILE A 108 0.53 -3.12 -9.49
C ILE A 108 -0.14 -3.48 -8.16
N GLU A 109 -0.75 -4.66 -8.06
CA GLU A 109 -1.47 -5.08 -6.85
C GLU A 109 -0.55 -5.45 -5.70
N ASN A 110 0.60 -6.04 -5.97
CA ASN A 110 1.45 -6.62 -4.95
C ASN A 110 2.71 -5.80 -4.65
N CYS A 111 3.25 -5.09 -5.64
CA CYS A 111 4.57 -4.48 -5.53
C CYS A 111 4.54 -2.96 -5.39
N LEU A 112 3.55 -2.28 -6.00
CA LEU A 112 3.56 -0.83 -6.11
C LEU A 112 2.65 -0.16 -5.07
N PHE A 113 3.22 0.75 -4.30
CA PHE A 113 2.52 1.52 -3.27
C PHE A 113 2.89 2.99 -3.39
N GLY A 114 1.92 3.87 -3.12
CA GLY A 114 2.17 5.31 -3.18
C GLY A 114 1.33 6.10 -2.20
N VAL A 115 1.90 7.21 -1.72
CA VAL A 115 1.23 8.18 -0.86
C VAL A 115 1.45 9.58 -1.41
N ASP A 116 0.42 10.40 -1.40
CA ASP A 116 0.53 11.83 -1.68
C ASP A 116 -0.44 12.63 -0.82
N ILE A 117 -0.03 13.81 -0.40
CA ILE A 117 -0.89 14.71 0.38
C ILE A 117 -2.00 15.32 -0.47
N ASN A 118 -1.78 15.44 -1.79
CA ASN A 118 -2.75 16.00 -2.72
C ASN A 118 -3.69 14.89 -3.27
N PRO A 119 -5.00 14.94 -2.96
CA PRO A 119 -5.95 13.94 -3.43
C PRO A 119 -6.09 13.88 -4.95
N ASN A 120 -5.81 14.96 -5.67
CA ASN A 120 -5.86 14.97 -7.14
C ASN A 120 -4.65 14.23 -7.74
N SER A 121 -3.46 14.39 -7.16
CA SER A 121 -2.28 13.59 -7.52
C SER A 121 -2.55 12.10 -7.38
N VAL A 122 -3.14 11.67 -6.27
CA VAL A 122 -3.55 10.28 -6.03
C VAL A 122 -4.50 9.76 -7.12
N LYS A 123 -5.49 10.57 -7.53
CA LYS A 123 -6.42 10.19 -8.61
C LYS A 123 -5.70 10.04 -9.95
N ILE A 124 -4.79 10.96 -10.27
CA ILE A 124 -4.01 10.93 -11.51
C ILE A 124 -3.07 9.72 -11.51
N CYS A 125 -2.41 9.42 -10.40
CA CYS A 125 -1.56 8.25 -10.26
C CYS A 125 -2.34 6.96 -10.53
N ARG A 126 -3.51 6.77 -9.91
CA ARG A 126 -4.39 5.62 -10.14
C ARG A 126 -4.80 5.52 -11.60
N LEU A 127 -5.19 6.64 -12.22
CA LEU A 127 -5.57 6.69 -13.63
C LEU A 127 -4.43 6.27 -14.54
N ARG A 128 -3.20 6.71 -14.28
CA ARG A 128 -2.02 6.31 -15.06
C ARG A 128 -1.75 4.80 -14.96
N LEU A 129 -1.82 4.24 -13.76
CA LEU A 129 -1.65 2.78 -13.59
C LEU A 129 -2.75 2.00 -14.32
N TRP A 130 -3.98 2.49 -14.35
CA TRP A 130 -5.06 1.90 -15.17
C TRP A 130 -4.78 2.03 -16.67
N ILE A 131 -4.22 3.15 -17.13
CA ILE A 131 -3.83 3.33 -18.54
C ILE A 131 -2.76 2.30 -18.91
N GLU A 132 -1.79 2.03 -18.04
CA GLU A 132 -0.78 0.98 -18.28
C GLU A 132 -1.40 -0.42 -18.41
N LEU A 133 -2.42 -0.74 -17.63
CA LEU A 133 -3.17 -1.98 -17.82
C LEU A 133 -3.98 -1.98 -19.12
N LEU A 134 -4.62 -0.85 -19.47
CA LEU A 134 -5.41 -0.71 -20.70
C LEU A 134 -4.57 -0.89 -21.96
N LYS A 135 -3.28 -0.51 -21.95
CA LYS A 135 -2.37 -0.78 -23.07
C LYS A 135 -2.30 -2.29 -23.42
N ASN A 136 -2.53 -3.15 -22.42
CA ASN A 136 -2.53 -4.60 -22.59
C ASN A 136 -3.92 -5.23 -22.39
N ALA A 137 -5.02 -4.44 -22.52
CA ALA A 137 -6.36 -4.99 -22.48
C ALA A 137 -6.56 -6.05 -23.57
N TYR A 138 -7.26 -7.13 -23.25
CA TYR A 138 -7.51 -8.24 -24.16
C TYR A 138 -8.96 -8.70 -24.10
N TYR A 139 -9.41 -9.37 -25.14
CA TYR A 139 -10.74 -9.95 -25.21
C TYR A 139 -10.77 -11.33 -24.54
N LYS A 140 -11.65 -11.56 -23.56
CA LYS A 140 -11.91 -12.88 -22.96
C LYS A 140 -12.62 -13.82 -23.94
N ASN A 141 -13.45 -13.24 -24.77
CA ASN A 141 -14.21 -13.87 -25.84
C ASN A 141 -14.43 -12.87 -26.99
N GLU A 142 -15.19 -13.22 -28.01
CA GLU A 142 -15.38 -12.40 -29.21
C GLU A 142 -15.90 -10.98 -28.96
N SER A 143 -16.53 -10.69 -27.80
CA SER A 143 -17.22 -9.44 -27.54
C SER A 143 -16.93 -8.80 -26.17
N GLU A 144 -16.26 -9.49 -25.27
CA GLU A 144 -16.06 -9.05 -23.89
C GLU A 144 -14.57 -8.85 -23.58
N LEU A 145 -14.21 -7.62 -23.22
CA LEU A 145 -12.88 -7.28 -22.71
C LEU A 145 -12.71 -7.72 -21.26
N GLU A 146 -11.45 -8.01 -20.88
CA GLU A 146 -11.10 -8.20 -19.47
C GLU A 146 -11.39 -6.93 -18.66
N THR A 147 -11.93 -7.13 -17.47
CA THR A 147 -12.26 -6.03 -16.56
C THR A 147 -11.03 -5.51 -15.84
N LEU A 148 -10.96 -4.18 -15.68
CA LEU A 148 -9.87 -3.59 -14.92
C LEU A 148 -10.01 -3.88 -13.43
N PRO A 149 -8.90 -4.24 -12.75
CA PRO A 149 -8.90 -4.51 -11.32
C PRO A 149 -9.07 -3.22 -10.49
N ASN A 150 -9.40 -3.41 -9.20
CA ASN A 150 -9.51 -2.32 -8.25
C ASN A 150 -8.14 -2.01 -7.62
N ILE A 151 -7.40 -1.07 -8.19
CA ILE A 151 -6.04 -0.69 -7.76
C ILE A 151 -5.98 0.45 -6.72
N ASP A 152 -7.12 0.94 -6.26
CA ASP A 152 -7.24 2.09 -5.36
C ASP A 152 -6.80 1.81 -3.91
N ILE A 153 -6.49 0.56 -3.58
CA ILE A 153 -6.02 0.16 -2.23
C ILE A 153 -4.57 0.56 -2.00
N ASN A 154 -3.72 0.51 -3.01
CA ASN A 154 -2.28 0.69 -2.87
C ASN A 154 -1.83 2.16 -2.92
N ILE A 155 -2.63 3.03 -3.55
CA ILE A 155 -2.31 4.45 -3.68
C ILE A 155 -3.23 5.25 -2.77
N LYS A 156 -2.66 5.93 -1.77
CA LYS A 156 -3.41 6.59 -0.70
C LYS A 156 -3.13 8.08 -0.61
N CYS A 157 -4.16 8.83 -0.21
CA CYS A 157 -4.00 10.22 0.18
C CYS A 157 -3.61 10.28 1.65
N GLY A 158 -2.53 11.00 1.95
CA GLY A 158 -2.06 11.17 3.33
C GLY A 158 -0.71 11.86 3.39
N ASN A 159 -0.27 12.20 4.61
CA ASN A 159 1.07 12.72 4.87
C ASN A 159 2.00 11.56 5.25
N SER A 160 2.94 11.23 4.37
CA SER A 160 3.91 10.14 4.56
C SER A 160 4.91 10.39 5.70
N LEU A 161 5.07 11.64 6.14
CA LEU A 161 5.96 12.02 7.25
C LEU A 161 5.33 11.77 8.63
N ILE A 162 4.01 11.55 8.67
CA ILE A 162 3.27 11.31 9.92
C ILE A 162 2.90 9.84 9.99
N SER A 163 3.60 9.08 10.82
CA SER A 163 3.26 7.69 11.09
C SER A 163 2.35 7.58 12.32
N ARG A 164 1.33 6.71 12.22
CA ARG A 164 0.51 6.33 13.38
C ARG A 164 1.23 5.38 14.32
N PHE A 165 2.31 4.77 13.84
CA PHE A 165 3.08 3.78 14.56
C PHE A 165 4.54 4.16 14.57
N GLU A 166 5.23 3.79 15.61
CA GLU A 166 6.69 3.72 15.60
C GLU A 166 7.12 2.63 14.60
N LEU A 167 8.27 2.81 13.95
CA LEU A 167 8.76 1.89 12.90
C LEU A 167 8.94 0.45 13.40
N ASP A 168 9.17 0.29 14.70
CA ASP A 168 9.35 -0.98 15.40
C ASP A 168 8.11 -1.46 16.15
N ALA A 169 6.94 -0.81 15.93
CA ALA A 169 5.71 -1.19 16.59
C ALA A 169 5.25 -2.60 16.19
N ASP A 170 5.06 -3.46 17.18
CA ASP A 170 4.49 -4.80 16.98
C ASP A 170 2.98 -4.71 16.77
N LEU A 171 2.58 -4.63 15.49
CA LEU A 171 1.18 -4.57 15.08
C LEU A 171 0.38 -5.80 15.55
N LYS A 172 0.96 -6.99 15.54
CA LYS A 172 0.28 -8.21 16.01
C LYS A 172 -0.08 -8.09 17.49
N LYS A 173 0.83 -7.52 18.28
CA LYS A 173 0.59 -7.29 19.71
C LYS A 173 -0.45 -6.19 19.94
N ALA A 174 -0.39 -5.12 19.15
CA ALA A 174 -1.34 -4.01 19.23
C ALA A 174 -2.78 -4.44 18.86
N LEU A 175 -2.91 -5.37 17.92
CA LEU A 175 -4.19 -5.90 17.43
C LEU A 175 -4.69 -7.15 18.18
N LYS A 176 -4.03 -7.54 19.26
CA LYS A 176 -4.39 -8.78 20.01
C LYS A 176 -5.84 -8.80 20.51
N SER A 177 -6.41 -7.64 20.80
CA SER A 177 -7.80 -7.47 21.29
C SER A 177 -8.78 -7.11 20.17
N SER A 178 -8.31 -6.93 18.94
CA SER A 178 -9.14 -6.63 17.78
C SER A 178 -10.07 -7.79 17.45
N LYS A 179 -11.29 -7.47 17.01
CA LYS A 179 -12.25 -8.43 16.47
C LYS A 179 -11.74 -9.11 15.20
N TRP A 180 -10.89 -8.43 14.45
CA TRP A 180 -10.39 -8.84 13.15
C TRP A 180 -8.89 -9.13 13.19
N THR A 181 -8.45 -10.03 12.32
CA THR A 181 -7.03 -10.36 12.15
C THR A 181 -6.46 -9.69 10.89
N ILE A 182 -5.13 -9.63 10.79
CA ILE A 182 -4.46 -9.18 9.57
C ILE A 182 -4.85 -10.06 8.36
N ASP A 183 -5.04 -11.36 8.59
CA ASP A 183 -5.43 -12.29 7.54
C ASP A 183 -6.87 -12.06 7.09
N SER A 184 -7.79 -11.71 8.01
CA SER A 184 -9.15 -11.27 7.65
C SER A 184 -9.12 -10.04 6.75
N TYR A 185 -8.24 -9.09 7.04
CA TYR A 185 -8.04 -7.91 6.19
C TYR A 185 -7.51 -8.27 4.80
N LYS A 186 -6.48 -9.12 4.73
CA LYS A 186 -5.91 -9.59 3.45
C LYS A 186 -6.96 -10.29 2.59
N LEU A 187 -7.77 -11.16 3.22
CA LEU A 187 -8.84 -11.87 2.53
C LEU A 187 -9.92 -10.91 2.00
N ALA A 188 -10.34 -9.93 2.81
CA ALA A 188 -11.29 -8.92 2.38
C ALA A 188 -10.77 -8.09 1.20
N VAL A 189 -9.47 -7.71 1.22
CA VAL A 189 -8.81 -7.01 0.12
C VAL A 189 -8.74 -7.86 -1.14
N ALA A 190 -8.38 -9.14 -1.04
CA ALA A 190 -8.34 -10.05 -2.18
C ALA A 190 -9.74 -10.23 -2.80
N THR A 191 -10.77 -10.39 -1.96
CA THR A 191 -12.16 -10.47 -2.42
C THR A 191 -12.63 -9.18 -3.09
N TYR A 192 -12.23 -8.01 -2.55
CA TYR A 192 -12.54 -6.71 -3.16
C TYR A 192 -11.92 -6.56 -4.55
N ARG A 193 -10.65 -6.94 -4.70
CA ARG A 193 -9.94 -6.89 -6.00
C ARG A 193 -10.62 -7.73 -7.06
N ASN A 194 -11.14 -8.90 -6.68
CA ASN A 194 -11.80 -9.86 -7.56
C ASN A 194 -13.34 -9.67 -7.63
N ALA A 195 -13.88 -8.58 -7.08
CA ALA A 195 -15.31 -8.32 -7.08
C ALA A 195 -15.83 -8.08 -8.50
N GLN A 196 -16.78 -8.91 -8.93
CA GLN A 196 -17.32 -8.89 -10.30
C GLN A 196 -18.54 -8.00 -10.49
N ASN A 197 -19.19 -7.60 -9.39
CA ASN A 197 -20.36 -6.75 -9.44
C ASN A 197 -20.31 -5.63 -8.39
N LYS A 198 -21.13 -4.59 -8.63
CA LYS A 198 -21.14 -3.37 -7.82
C LYS A 198 -21.60 -3.61 -6.37
N GLU A 199 -22.48 -4.59 -6.14
CA GLU A 199 -22.98 -4.92 -4.81
C GLU A 199 -21.90 -5.60 -3.98
N GLN A 200 -21.23 -6.59 -4.56
CA GLN A 200 -20.10 -7.28 -3.95
C GLN A 200 -18.95 -6.31 -3.63
N LYS A 201 -18.64 -5.41 -4.57
CA LYS A 201 -17.64 -4.36 -4.36
C LYS A 201 -17.98 -3.48 -3.15
N ARG A 202 -19.22 -2.95 -3.09
CA ARG A 202 -19.67 -2.12 -1.96
C ARG A 202 -19.68 -2.85 -0.62
N ALA A 203 -20.09 -4.12 -0.62
CA ALA A 203 -20.07 -4.94 0.59
C ALA A 203 -18.65 -5.11 1.12
N MET A 204 -17.68 -5.37 0.24
CA MET A 204 -16.28 -5.52 0.62
C MET A 204 -15.64 -4.19 1.02
N GLU A 205 -15.95 -3.08 0.36
CA GLU A 205 -15.53 -1.74 0.78
C GLU A 205 -15.96 -1.46 2.22
N LYS A 206 -17.22 -1.71 2.53
CA LYS A 206 -17.75 -1.53 3.89
C LYS A 206 -17.02 -2.43 4.90
N LEU A 207 -16.83 -3.69 4.57
CA LEU A 207 -16.10 -4.64 5.44
C LEU A 207 -14.65 -4.18 5.68
N ILE A 208 -13.95 -3.75 4.64
CA ILE A 208 -12.58 -3.24 4.74
C ILE A 208 -12.54 -1.99 5.64
N ASP A 209 -13.51 -1.09 5.52
CA ASP A 209 -13.58 0.12 6.35
C ASP A 209 -13.93 -0.21 7.81
N ASP A 210 -14.80 -1.18 8.06
CA ASP A 210 -15.11 -1.68 9.40
C ASP A 210 -13.86 -2.29 10.06
N ILE A 211 -13.10 -3.12 9.33
CA ILE A 211 -11.84 -3.70 9.81
C ILE A 211 -10.81 -2.60 10.12
N LYS A 212 -10.66 -1.62 9.23
CA LYS A 212 -9.73 -0.49 9.43
C LYS A 212 -10.11 0.35 10.64
N ASN A 213 -11.40 0.59 10.87
CA ASN A 213 -11.89 1.36 12.01
C ASN A 213 -11.66 0.62 13.34
N ASP A 214 -11.88 -0.70 13.36
CA ASP A 214 -11.56 -1.53 14.51
C ASP A 214 -10.06 -1.51 14.80
N PHE A 215 -9.21 -1.73 13.79
CA PHE A 215 -7.75 -1.63 13.93
C PHE A 215 -7.31 -0.25 14.43
N ARG A 216 -7.88 0.84 13.89
CA ARG A 216 -7.58 2.21 14.35
C ARG A 216 -7.93 2.40 15.83
N SER A 217 -9.05 1.84 16.27
CA SER A 217 -9.49 1.93 17.66
C SER A 217 -8.55 1.19 18.60
N GLU A 218 -8.23 -0.06 18.29
CA GLU A 218 -7.33 -0.91 19.09
C GLU A 218 -5.92 -0.33 19.17
N ILE A 219 -5.40 0.15 18.05
CA ILE A 219 -4.08 0.77 17.99
C ILE A 219 -4.06 2.06 18.80
N SER A 220 -5.10 2.91 18.68
CA SER A 220 -5.21 4.14 19.45
C SER A 220 -5.26 3.85 20.94
N LEU A 221 -5.94 2.81 21.40
CA LEU A 221 -5.98 2.40 22.81
C LEU A 221 -4.61 1.93 23.33
N ASN A 222 -3.81 1.32 22.47
CA ASN A 222 -2.51 0.76 22.79
C ASN A 222 -1.34 1.72 22.54
N ASP A 223 -1.57 2.85 21.87
CA ASP A 223 -0.55 3.86 21.58
C ASP A 223 0.10 4.39 22.87
N PRO A 224 1.43 4.37 23.00
CA PRO A 224 2.14 4.92 24.16
C PRO A 224 1.81 6.39 24.42
N LYS A 225 1.60 7.19 23.36
CA LYS A 225 1.23 8.62 23.49
C LYS A 225 -0.17 8.77 24.08
N VAL A 226 -1.13 7.95 23.67
CA VAL A 226 -2.48 7.95 24.23
C VAL A 226 -2.47 7.47 25.68
N LYS A 227 -1.70 6.42 26.01
CA LYS A 227 -1.53 5.98 27.41
C LYS A 227 -0.90 7.06 28.27
N LYS A 228 0.13 7.76 27.75
CA LYS A 228 0.77 8.87 28.44
C LYS A 228 -0.19 10.03 28.64
N LEU A 229 -1.00 10.37 27.63
CA LEU A 229 -2.03 11.41 27.73
C LEU A 229 -3.05 11.09 28.83
N LYS A 230 -3.60 9.86 28.84
CA LYS A 230 -4.53 9.40 29.88
C LYS A 230 -3.92 9.49 31.29
N LYS A 231 -2.63 9.13 31.42
CA LYS A 231 -1.92 9.25 32.70
C LYS A 231 -1.79 10.71 33.14
N LEU A 232 -1.39 11.62 32.25
CA LEU A 232 -1.29 13.05 32.52
C LEU A 232 -2.64 13.65 32.89
N GLN A 233 -3.70 13.30 32.17
CA GLN A 233 -5.07 13.75 32.47
C GLN A 233 -5.54 13.22 33.85
N GLY A 234 -5.22 11.96 34.18
CA GLY A 234 -5.49 11.40 35.52
C GLY A 234 -4.75 12.14 36.63
N GLU A 235 -3.46 12.49 36.41
CA GLU A 235 -2.69 13.28 37.37
C GLU A 235 -3.27 14.72 37.55
N ILE A 236 -3.64 15.37 36.44
CA ILE A 236 -4.29 16.70 36.47
C ILE A 236 -5.61 16.63 37.22
N PHE A 237 -6.46 15.63 36.89
CA PHE A 237 -7.73 15.41 37.56
C PHE A 237 -7.55 15.19 39.09
N GLY A 238 -6.60 14.33 39.48
CA GLY A 238 -6.26 14.10 40.87
C GLY A 238 -5.79 15.37 41.57
N MET A 239 -4.92 16.17 40.95
CA MET A 239 -4.46 17.44 41.48
C MET A 239 -5.59 18.50 41.58
N THR A 240 -6.52 18.54 40.63
CA THR A 240 -7.60 19.54 40.58
C THR A 240 -8.74 19.19 41.55
N ASN A 241 -9.03 17.89 41.74
CA ASN A 241 -10.17 17.43 42.56
C ASN A 241 -9.77 16.94 43.95
N GLN A 242 -8.47 16.92 44.30
CA GLN A 242 -8.08 16.68 45.68
C GLN A 242 -8.57 17.85 46.54
N THR A 243 -9.61 17.59 47.27
CA THR A 243 -10.04 18.48 48.36
C THR A 243 -8.89 18.56 49.35
N GLN A 244 -8.32 19.75 49.50
CA GLN A 244 -7.18 19.97 50.38
C GLN A 244 -7.63 19.72 51.82
N MET A 245 -7.25 18.57 52.37
CA MET A 245 -7.48 18.26 53.79
C MET A 245 -6.58 19.10 54.73
N PHE A 246 -5.52 19.72 54.18
CA PHE A 246 -4.56 20.55 54.89
C PHE A 246 -4.29 21.85 54.14
N GLU A 247 -4.13 22.96 54.86
CA GLU A 247 -3.73 24.23 54.28
C GLU A 247 -2.28 24.18 53.84
N LEU A 248 -2.06 24.28 52.52
CA LEU A 248 -0.73 24.38 51.94
C LEU A 248 -0.06 25.70 52.24
N THR A 249 1.21 25.71 52.57
CA THR A 249 2.03 26.92 52.71
C THR A 249 2.13 27.66 51.34
N LYS A 250 2.43 28.96 51.39
CA LYS A 250 2.63 29.76 50.17
C LYS A 250 3.62 29.12 49.16
N ARG A 251 4.69 28.49 49.69
CA ARG A 251 5.73 27.85 48.90
C ARG A 251 5.23 26.58 48.23
N GLU A 252 4.44 25.78 48.91
CA GLU A 252 3.80 24.56 48.40
C GLU A 252 2.72 24.89 47.36
N LYS A 253 1.90 25.93 47.56
CA LYS A 253 0.94 26.45 46.59
C LYS A 253 1.62 26.87 45.28
N THR A 254 2.75 27.55 45.37
CA THR A 254 3.50 27.98 44.19
C THR A 254 4.09 26.78 43.43
N ALA A 255 4.66 25.80 44.13
CA ALA A 255 5.19 24.56 43.53
C ALA A 255 4.07 23.74 42.87
N TRP A 256 2.94 23.61 43.53
CA TRP A 256 1.72 22.96 43.03
C TRP A 256 1.20 23.59 41.74
N ASN A 257 1.04 24.89 41.70
CA ASN A 257 0.57 25.64 40.54
C ASN A 257 1.56 25.50 39.35
N LYS A 258 2.86 25.53 39.62
CA LYS A 258 3.90 25.34 38.61
C LYS A 258 3.85 23.93 38.02
N LYS A 259 3.64 22.91 38.85
CA LYS A 259 3.49 21.51 38.41
C LYS A 259 2.22 21.33 37.58
N LEU A 260 1.08 21.84 38.03
CA LEU A 260 -0.19 21.76 37.33
C LEU A 260 -0.12 22.44 35.96
N LYS A 261 0.47 23.63 35.89
CA LYS A 261 0.67 24.36 34.64
C LYS A 261 1.50 23.52 33.63
N LYS A 262 2.62 22.93 34.08
CA LYS A 262 3.47 22.07 33.26
C LYS A 262 2.73 20.85 32.75
N LEU A 263 2.00 20.12 33.60
CA LEU A 263 1.21 18.95 33.20
C LEU A 263 0.13 19.32 32.18
N THR A 264 -0.53 20.47 32.36
CA THR A 264 -1.56 20.96 31.42
C THR A 264 -0.95 21.32 30.05
N GLU A 265 0.22 21.96 30.03
CA GLU A 265 0.94 22.27 28.80
C GLU A 265 1.39 20.99 28.05
N ASP A 266 1.92 20.00 28.78
CA ASP A 266 2.35 18.73 28.23
C ASP A 266 1.15 17.91 27.72
N SER A 267 0.00 17.93 28.41
CA SER A 267 -1.25 17.32 27.97
C SER A 267 -1.74 17.93 26.64
N LYS A 268 -1.77 19.26 26.54
CA LYS A 268 -2.19 19.95 25.31
C LYS A 268 -1.28 19.63 24.12
N LYS A 269 0.03 19.60 24.31
CA LYS A 269 0.98 19.23 23.25
C LYS A 269 0.73 17.81 22.74
N LEU A 270 0.50 16.86 23.65
CA LEU A 270 0.20 15.48 23.27
C LEU A 270 -1.16 15.35 22.59
N GLU A 271 -2.17 16.10 23.01
CA GLU A 271 -3.49 16.14 22.36
C GLU A 271 -3.35 16.60 20.91
N THR A 272 -2.62 17.70 20.65
CA THR A 272 -2.37 18.19 19.30
C THR A 272 -1.69 17.15 18.41
N ILE A 273 -0.62 16.51 18.91
CA ILE A 273 0.09 15.46 18.18
C ILE A 273 -0.82 14.26 17.86
N ILE A 274 -1.63 13.82 18.85
CA ILE A 274 -2.56 12.69 18.65
C ILE A 274 -3.65 13.06 17.63
N GLU A 275 -4.11 14.31 17.64
CA GLU A 275 -5.13 14.79 16.70
C GLU A 275 -4.57 14.88 15.27
N GLU A 276 -3.37 15.38 15.08
CA GLU A 276 -2.66 15.36 13.81
C GLU A 276 -2.50 13.93 13.25
N ILE A 277 -2.09 12.98 14.11
CA ILE A 277 -1.96 11.56 13.74
C ILE A 277 -3.32 10.95 13.35
N LYS A 278 -4.41 11.29 14.06
CA LYS A 278 -5.76 10.80 13.76
C LYS A 278 -6.31 11.35 12.44
N ASN A 279 -5.99 12.60 12.12
CA ASN A 279 -6.47 13.27 10.91
C ASN A 279 -5.67 12.87 9.65
N ASN A 280 -4.53 12.23 9.80
CA ASN A 280 -3.79 11.64 8.70
C ASN A 280 -4.53 10.38 8.20
N LYS A 281 -5.05 10.47 6.97
CA LYS A 281 -5.89 9.41 6.35
C LYS A 281 -5.05 8.29 5.75
#